data_9be6769fbb783aa500086d5317ac95ec
#
_entry.id   9be6769fbb783aa500086d5317ac95ec
#
_cell.length_a   1.000
_cell.length_b   1.000
_cell.length_c   1.000
_cell.angle_alpha   90.00
_cell.angle_beta   90.00
_cell.angle_gamma   90.00
#
_symmetry.space_group_name_H-M   'P 1'
#
loop_
_entity.id
_entity.type
_entity.pdbx_description
1 polymer ?
#
loop_
_entity_poly.entity_id
_entity_poly.type
_entity_poly.pdbx_seq_one_letter_code
_entity_poly.pdbx_strand_id
1 'polypeptide(L)'
;PDAIDLAEDRERFQALVNQLNLKQPRNGIASTDAEALAIAENIGFPLVIRPSYVLGGRAMEIVRDMAQLERYISEAVVVSGDSPVLLDSYLSGAVELDVDALCDGKEVHVTGIMQHIEEAGVHSGDSACSLPPYSLSKDVIKRIEEQTHALALALNVVGLMNVQFAIKDDEIYLIEV
;
A
#
# COMPACT_ATOMS: atom_id res chain seq x y z
N PRO A 1 -15.10 -11.17 -8.41
CA PRO A 1 -14.55 -12.09 -9.36
C PRO A 1 -13.22 -11.57 -9.88
N ASP A 2 -12.97 -11.49 -11.19
CA ASP A 2 -11.63 -11.21 -11.73
C ASP A 2 -11.04 -9.86 -11.31
N ALA A 3 -11.84 -8.83 -11.11
CA ALA A 3 -11.38 -7.51 -10.63
C ALA A 3 -10.82 -7.56 -9.20
N ILE A 4 -11.46 -8.33 -8.32
CA ILE A 4 -11.00 -8.54 -6.94
C ILE A 4 -9.72 -9.38 -6.98
N ASP A 5 -9.70 -10.48 -7.73
CA ASP A 5 -8.52 -11.33 -7.89
C ASP A 5 -7.33 -10.53 -8.46
N LEU A 6 -7.59 -9.58 -9.40
CA LEU A 6 -6.57 -8.70 -9.95
C LEU A 6 -6.01 -7.72 -8.91
N ALA A 7 -6.86 -7.19 -8.04
CA ALA A 7 -6.44 -6.27 -6.98
C ALA A 7 -5.67 -6.99 -5.85
N GLU A 8 -6.04 -8.24 -5.54
CA GLU A 8 -5.42 -9.03 -4.48
C GLU A 8 -4.16 -9.78 -4.93
N ASP A 9 -4.09 -10.18 -6.21
CA ASP A 9 -2.90 -10.83 -6.77
C ASP A 9 -1.78 -9.81 -6.98
N ARG A 10 -0.73 -9.93 -6.21
CA ARG A 10 0.35 -8.96 -6.15
C ARG A 10 1.09 -8.79 -7.49
N GLU A 11 1.32 -9.86 -8.22
CA GLU A 11 2.03 -9.79 -9.51
C GLU A 11 1.16 -9.13 -10.59
N ARG A 12 -0.11 -9.53 -10.64
CA ARG A 12 -1.09 -8.94 -11.56
C ARG A 12 -1.33 -7.48 -11.26
N PHE A 13 -1.46 -7.14 -9.97
CA PHE A 13 -1.65 -5.76 -9.53
C PHE A 13 -0.43 -4.89 -9.81
N GLN A 14 0.78 -5.39 -9.55
CA GLN A 14 2.02 -4.69 -9.89
C GLN A 14 2.13 -4.42 -11.40
N ALA A 15 1.75 -5.38 -12.24
CA ALA A 15 1.71 -5.20 -13.70
C ALA A 15 0.73 -4.08 -14.11
N LEU A 16 -0.47 -4.06 -13.50
CA LEU A 16 -1.47 -3.01 -13.72
C LEU A 16 -0.95 -1.62 -13.29
N VAL A 17 -0.36 -1.52 -12.10
CA VAL A 17 0.22 -0.28 -11.57
C VAL A 17 1.30 0.26 -12.52
N ASN A 18 2.18 -0.62 -13.01
CA ASN A 18 3.20 -0.26 -14.00
C ASN A 18 2.59 0.21 -15.33
N GLN A 19 1.55 -0.48 -15.81
CA GLN A 19 0.83 -0.10 -17.04
C GLN A 19 0.19 1.29 -16.92
N LEU A 20 -0.33 1.62 -15.75
CA LEU A 20 -0.92 2.92 -15.45
C LEU A 20 0.13 3.99 -15.12
N ASN A 21 1.41 3.63 -15.10
CA ASN A 21 2.53 4.49 -14.70
C ASN A 21 2.34 5.10 -13.29
N LEU A 22 1.75 4.33 -12.38
CA LEU A 22 1.59 4.69 -10.98
C LEU A 22 2.82 4.23 -10.19
N LYS A 23 3.03 4.82 -9.02
CA LYS A 23 4.12 4.45 -8.12
C LYS A 23 3.59 3.63 -6.94
N GLN A 24 4.35 2.61 -6.56
CA GLN A 24 4.22 1.92 -5.27
C GLN A 24 5.52 2.06 -4.48
N PRO A 25 5.50 1.91 -3.15
CA PRO A 25 6.72 1.72 -2.40
C PRO A 25 7.54 0.56 -2.98
N ARG A 26 8.88 0.68 -2.96
CA ARG A 26 9.72 -0.46 -3.36
C ARG A 26 9.39 -1.65 -2.47
N ASN A 27 9.21 -2.80 -3.08
CA ASN A 27 8.74 -3.99 -2.37
C ASN A 27 9.36 -5.26 -2.92
N GLY A 28 9.21 -6.34 -2.17
CA GLY A 28 9.60 -7.68 -2.58
C GLY A 28 8.92 -8.76 -1.75
N ILE A 29 8.87 -9.96 -2.30
CA ILE A 29 8.33 -11.16 -1.67
C ILE A 29 9.48 -12.10 -1.42
N ALA A 30 9.61 -12.61 -0.21
CA ALA A 30 10.62 -13.58 0.18
C ALA A 30 9.98 -14.86 0.68
N SER A 31 10.42 -15.99 0.16
CA SER A 31 10.04 -17.33 0.61
C SER A 31 11.11 -17.99 1.47
N THR A 32 12.27 -17.37 1.56
CA THR A 32 13.41 -17.81 2.37
C THR A 32 14.06 -16.64 3.10
N ASP A 33 14.76 -16.91 4.19
CA ASP A 33 15.51 -15.91 4.95
C ASP A 33 16.54 -15.20 4.07
N ALA A 34 17.26 -15.97 3.23
CA ALA A 34 18.27 -15.41 2.33
C ALA A 34 17.67 -14.44 1.31
N GLU A 35 16.48 -14.74 0.77
CA GLU A 35 15.76 -13.83 -0.13
C GLU A 35 15.33 -12.57 0.61
N ALA A 36 14.82 -12.70 1.85
CA ALA A 36 14.40 -11.54 2.65
C ALA A 36 15.56 -10.59 2.93
N LEU A 37 16.73 -11.11 3.30
CA LEU A 37 17.95 -10.32 3.53
C LEU A 37 18.40 -9.61 2.24
N ALA A 38 18.44 -10.31 1.11
CA ALA A 38 18.83 -9.73 -0.18
C ALA A 38 17.86 -8.63 -0.65
N ILE A 39 16.55 -8.84 -0.46
CA ILE A 39 15.52 -7.85 -0.77
C ILE A 39 15.70 -6.62 0.13
N ALA A 40 15.93 -6.81 1.42
CA ALA A 40 16.11 -5.72 2.36
C ALA A 40 17.36 -4.88 2.05
N GLU A 41 18.48 -5.50 1.63
CA GLU A 41 19.67 -4.77 1.17
C GLU A 41 19.37 -3.89 -0.05
N ASN A 42 18.54 -4.38 -0.98
CA ASN A 42 18.15 -3.64 -2.17
C ASN A 42 17.15 -2.51 -1.88
N ILE A 43 16.14 -2.77 -1.03
CA ILE A 43 15.12 -1.77 -0.65
C ILE A 43 15.72 -0.70 0.25
N GLY A 44 16.54 -1.11 1.22
CA GLY A 44 17.07 -0.26 2.29
C GLY A 44 16.11 -0.17 3.48
N PHE A 45 16.58 0.48 4.56
CA PHE A 45 15.82 0.67 5.80
C PHE A 45 15.37 2.13 5.97
N PRO A 46 14.28 2.40 6.72
CA PRO A 46 13.39 1.42 7.35
C PRO A 46 12.48 0.73 6.32
N LEU A 47 12.03 -0.48 6.64
CA LEU A 47 11.06 -1.23 5.84
C LEU A 47 9.95 -1.81 6.72
N VAL A 48 8.82 -2.12 6.10
CA VAL A 48 7.73 -2.86 6.72
C VAL A 48 7.84 -4.31 6.27
N ILE A 49 7.77 -5.23 7.23
CA ILE A 49 7.71 -6.66 6.95
C ILE A 49 6.40 -7.24 7.48
N ARG A 50 5.78 -8.13 6.71
CA ARG A 50 4.52 -8.80 7.08
C ARG A 50 4.42 -10.17 6.42
N PRO A 51 3.79 -11.17 7.05
CA PRO A 51 3.44 -12.43 6.40
C PRO A 51 2.39 -12.20 5.30
N SER A 52 2.45 -12.98 4.20
CA SER A 52 1.56 -12.82 3.05
C SER A 52 0.09 -13.16 3.31
N TYR A 53 -0.20 -13.97 4.34
CA TYR A 53 -1.54 -14.52 4.58
C TYR A 53 -2.12 -14.18 5.96
N VAL A 54 -1.68 -13.10 6.58
CA VAL A 54 -2.24 -12.67 7.88
C VAL A 54 -3.19 -11.52 7.67
N LEU A 55 -4.47 -11.75 7.95
CA LEU A 55 -5.51 -10.73 7.95
C LEU A 55 -5.40 -9.82 9.20
N GLY A 56 -5.60 -8.53 9.00
CA GLY A 56 -5.81 -7.58 10.09
C GLY A 56 -4.53 -7.03 10.75
N GLY A 57 -3.43 -6.85 10.01
CA GLY A 57 -2.23 -6.15 10.51
C GLY A 57 -1.49 -6.86 11.65
N ARG A 58 -1.90 -8.07 12.03
CA ARG A 58 -1.17 -8.88 13.02
C ARG A 58 0.16 -9.35 12.42
N ALA A 59 1.22 -9.18 13.18
CA ALA A 59 2.60 -9.51 12.81
C ALA A 59 3.22 -8.59 11.71
N MET A 60 2.65 -7.42 11.44
CA MET A 60 3.35 -6.38 10.68
C MET A 60 4.32 -5.66 11.61
N GLU A 61 5.57 -5.51 11.20
CA GLU A 61 6.59 -4.78 11.96
C GLU A 61 7.38 -3.81 11.08
N ILE A 62 7.68 -2.63 11.61
CA ILE A 62 8.62 -1.70 10.98
C ILE A 62 10.01 -2.05 11.50
N VAL A 63 10.86 -2.56 10.62
CA VAL A 63 12.25 -2.88 10.94
C VAL A 63 13.18 -1.77 10.44
N ARG A 64 14.13 -1.40 11.28
CA ARG A 64 15.00 -0.24 11.06
C ARG A 64 16.43 -0.59 10.69
N ASP A 65 16.79 -1.86 10.86
CA ASP A 65 18.12 -2.38 10.58
C ASP A 65 18.09 -3.90 10.33
N MET A 66 19.20 -4.43 9.88
CA MET A 66 19.35 -5.84 9.53
C MET A 66 19.13 -6.76 10.75
N ALA A 67 19.59 -6.37 11.94
CA ALA A 67 19.45 -7.19 13.13
C ALA A 67 17.99 -7.37 13.57
N GLN A 68 17.18 -6.30 13.43
CA GLN A 68 15.74 -6.39 13.66
C GLN A 68 15.05 -7.28 12.61
N LEU A 69 15.49 -7.21 11.35
CA LEU A 69 14.99 -8.07 10.29
C LEU A 69 15.26 -9.55 10.56
N GLU A 70 16.50 -9.89 10.89
CA GLU A 70 16.90 -11.27 11.22
C GLU A 70 16.10 -11.84 12.37
N ARG A 71 15.90 -11.05 13.43
CA ARG A 71 15.06 -11.44 14.56
C ARG A 71 13.62 -11.72 14.10
N TYR A 72 13.01 -10.79 13.36
CA TYR A 72 11.63 -10.93 12.90
C TYR A 72 11.45 -12.16 12.01
N ILE A 73 12.36 -12.41 11.06
CA ILE A 73 12.29 -13.55 10.15
C ILE A 73 12.30 -14.86 10.95
N SER A 74 13.15 -14.97 11.96
CA SER A 74 13.20 -16.16 12.80
C SER A 74 11.90 -16.39 13.59
N GLU A 75 11.25 -15.33 14.05
CA GLU A 75 9.97 -15.38 14.75
C GLU A 75 8.80 -15.62 13.78
N ALA A 76 8.78 -14.96 12.62
CA ALA A 76 7.71 -15.07 11.61
C ALA A 76 7.67 -16.45 10.94
N VAL A 77 8.82 -17.04 10.67
CA VAL A 77 8.88 -18.42 10.10
C VAL A 77 8.28 -19.44 11.07
N VAL A 78 8.48 -19.28 12.36
CA VAL A 78 7.86 -20.12 13.38
C VAL A 78 6.34 -19.94 13.43
N VAL A 79 5.84 -18.73 13.19
CA VAL A 79 4.41 -18.38 13.29
C VAL A 79 3.64 -18.70 12.00
N SER A 80 4.24 -18.46 10.84
CA SER A 80 3.56 -18.55 9.54
C SER A 80 3.84 -19.82 8.74
N GLY A 81 4.73 -20.69 9.20
CA GLY A 81 5.12 -21.89 8.47
C GLY A 81 5.81 -21.56 7.14
N ASP A 82 5.36 -22.21 6.04
CA ASP A 82 5.94 -22.01 4.71
C ASP A 82 5.38 -20.78 3.97
N SER A 83 4.70 -19.85 4.67
CA SER A 83 4.12 -18.66 4.05
C SER A 83 5.19 -17.61 3.75
N PRO A 84 5.23 -17.07 2.53
CA PRO A 84 6.17 -16.02 2.18
C PRO A 84 5.93 -14.74 2.99
N VAL A 85 6.97 -13.97 3.18
CA VAL A 85 6.92 -12.64 3.81
C VAL A 85 7.03 -11.54 2.77
N LEU A 86 6.36 -10.43 3.03
CA LEU A 86 6.36 -9.23 2.20
C LEU A 86 7.24 -8.19 2.87
N LEU A 87 8.11 -7.57 2.09
CA LEU A 87 8.94 -6.46 2.51
C LEU A 87 8.59 -5.24 1.66
N ASP A 88 8.20 -4.16 2.32
CA ASP A 88 7.85 -2.91 1.67
C ASP A 88 8.71 -1.77 2.23
N SER A 89 9.21 -0.87 1.38
CA SER A 89 9.90 0.34 1.82
C SER A 89 8.96 1.18 2.69
N TYR A 90 9.37 1.49 3.92
CA TYR A 90 8.57 2.33 4.81
C TYR A 90 8.72 3.80 4.43
N LEU A 91 7.61 4.44 4.10
CA LEU A 91 7.55 5.86 3.73
C LEU A 91 7.46 6.74 4.99
N SER A 92 8.54 6.80 5.75
CA SER A 92 8.60 7.60 6.98
C SER A 92 8.22 9.06 6.73
N GLY A 93 7.28 9.59 7.52
CA GLY A 93 6.79 10.96 7.41
C GLY A 93 5.89 11.21 6.20
N ALA A 94 5.42 10.17 5.52
CA ALA A 94 4.41 10.33 4.49
C ALA A 94 3.06 10.72 5.09
N VAL A 95 2.24 11.42 4.31
CA VAL A 95 0.85 11.68 4.62
C VAL A 95 0.01 10.58 3.98
N GLU A 96 -0.72 9.83 4.78
CA GLU A 96 -1.62 8.78 4.27
C GLU A 96 -3.02 9.31 4.02
N LEU A 97 -3.68 8.73 3.02
CA LEU A 97 -5.01 9.12 2.53
C LEU A 97 -5.83 7.87 2.23
N ASP A 98 -7.10 7.91 2.60
CA ASP A 98 -8.13 7.06 2.02
C ASP A 98 -8.94 7.85 1.00
N VAL A 99 -9.17 7.27 -0.16
CA VAL A 99 -9.95 7.86 -1.23
C VAL A 99 -11.11 6.93 -1.59
N ASP A 100 -12.32 7.42 -1.37
CA ASP A 100 -13.51 6.71 -1.76
C ASP A 100 -13.99 7.17 -3.13
N ALA A 101 -14.32 6.21 -3.98
CA ALA A 101 -14.87 6.45 -5.31
C ALA A 101 -16.07 5.54 -5.60
N LEU A 102 -16.97 6.06 -6.41
CA LEU A 102 -18.10 5.33 -6.97
C LEU A 102 -17.93 5.25 -8.48
N CYS A 103 -18.08 4.07 -9.05
CA CYS A 103 -17.96 3.84 -10.48
C CYS A 103 -19.14 3.01 -10.99
N ASP A 104 -19.68 3.37 -12.16
CA ASP A 104 -20.73 2.60 -12.84
C ASP A 104 -20.19 1.69 -13.98
N GLY A 105 -18.86 1.59 -14.06
CA GLY A 105 -18.16 0.89 -15.13
C GLY A 105 -17.75 1.78 -16.30
N LYS A 106 -18.12 3.07 -16.29
CA LYS A 106 -17.79 4.07 -17.33
C LYS A 106 -17.39 5.40 -16.74
N GLU A 107 -18.15 5.88 -15.80
CA GLU A 107 -17.90 7.15 -15.11
C GLU A 107 -17.47 6.87 -13.67
N VAL A 108 -16.47 7.62 -13.21
CA VAL A 108 -15.93 7.53 -11.86
C VAL A 108 -16.18 8.84 -11.15
N HIS A 109 -16.70 8.75 -9.95
CA HIS A 109 -16.90 9.89 -9.06
C HIS A 109 -16.14 9.68 -7.76
N VAL A 110 -15.11 10.51 -7.52
CA VAL A 110 -14.41 10.55 -6.24
C VAL A 110 -15.33 11.23 -5.23
N THR A 111 -15.78 10.46 -4.24
CA THR A 111 -16.75 10.92 -3.24
C THR A 111 -16.09 11.61 -2.06
N GLY A 112 -14.83 11.27 -1.76
CA GLY A 112 -14.09 11.87 -0.67
C GLY A 112 -12.61 11.50 -0.70
N ILE A 113 -11.78 12.45 -0.28
CA ILE A 113 -10.35 12.26 0.00
C ILE A 113 -10.16 12.57 1.47
N MET A 114 -9.85 11.53 2.25
CA MET A 114 -9.72 11.59 3.70
C MET A 114 -8.25 11.54 4.08
N GLN A 115 -7.74 12.63 4.63
CA GLN A 115 -6.35 12.69 5.09
C GLN A 115 -6.26 12.16 6.51
N HIS A 116 -5.37 11.19 6.75
CA HIS A 116 -5.09 10.68 8.09
C HIS A 116 -4.42 11.74 8.96
N ILE A 117 -4.77 11.75 10.24
CA ILE A 117 -4.17 12.61 11.27
C ILE A 117 -2.93 11.92 11.87
N GLU A 118 -2.98 10.61 12.02
CA GLU A 118 -1.91 9.78 12.54
C GLU A 118 -0.75 9.66 11.54
N GLU A 119 0.41 9.28 12.03
CA GLU A 119 1.60 9.03 11.21
C GLU A 119 1.39 7.81 10.29
N ALA A 120 2.07 7.83 9.15
CA ALA A 120 2.08 6.71 8.21
C ALA A 120 2.46 5.38 8.89
N GLY A 121 1.73 4.31 8.54
CA GLY A 121 1.88 2.97 9.11
C GLY A 121 0.94 2.67 10.28
N VAL A 122 0.10 3.60 10.70
CA VAL A 122 -1.05 3.31 11.57
C VAL A 122 -2.19 2.79 10.68
N HIS A 123 -2.81 1.68 11.08
CA HIS A 123 -3.90 1.09 10.31
C HIS A 123 -5.04 2.11 10.12
N SER A 124 -5.60 2.18 8.92
CA SER A 124 -6.63 3.17 8.56
C SER A 124 -7.85 3.12 9.48
N GLY A 125 -8.24 1.93 9.93
CA GLY A 125 -9.34 1.74 10.88
C GLY A 125 -9.09 2.29 12.29
N ASP A 126 -7.82 2.58 12.63
CA ASP A 126 -7.40 3.14 13.92
C ASP A 126 -7.01 4.63 13.80
N SER A 127 -7.12 5.20 12.59
CA SER A 127 -6.75 6.58 12.30
C SER A 127 -7.97 7.50 12.28
N ALA A 128 -7.82 8.69 12.84
CA ALA A 128 -8.75 9.78 12.61
C ALA A 128 -8.46 10.44 11.26
N CYS A 129 -9.50 10.91 10.57
CA CYS A 129 -9.37 11.50 9.25
C CYS A 129 -9.93 12.91 9.19
N SER A 130 -9.31 13.75 8.37
CA SER A 130 -9.83 15.05 7.97
C SER A 130 -10.43 14.98 6.57
N LEU A 131 -11.67 15.41 6.43
CA LEU A 131 -12.40 15.55 5.17
C LEU A 131 -12.98 16.97 5.09
N PRO A 132 -12.55 17.80 4.14
CA PRO A 132 -11.53 17.57 3.11
C PRO A 132 -10.10 17.49 3.68
N PRO A 133 -9.12 17.05 2.87
CA PRO A 133 -7.71 17.08 3.27
C PRO A 133 -7.24 18.52 3.55
N TYR A 134 -6.42 18.69 4.58
CA TYR A 134 -6.05 20.02 5.08
C TYR A 134 -4.64 20.47 4.70
N SER A 135 -3.74 19.51 4.40
CA SER A 135 -2.33 19.86 4.12
C SER A 135 -1.92 19.67 2.65
N LEU A 136 -2.80 19.11 1.81
CA LEU A 136 -2.48 18.79 0.41
C LEU A 136 -2.68 20.00 -0.50
N SER A 137 -1.78 20.17 -1.47
CA SER A 137 -1.95 21.15 -2.53
C SER A 137 -3.07 20.73 -3.50
N LYS A 138 -3.65 21.71 -4.19
CA LYS A 138 -4.67 21.43 -5.22
C LYS A 138 -4.15 20.56 -6.35
N ASP A 139 -2.85 20.67 -6.67
CA ASP A 139 -2.21 19.85 -7.69
C ASP A 139 -2.13 18.38 -7.26
N VAL A 140 -1.71 18.12 -6.03
CA VAL A 140 -1.68 16.75 -5.46
C VAL A 140 -3.10 16.17 -5.43
N ILE A 141 -4.10 16.92 -4.97
CA ILE A 141 -5.50 16.46 -4.96
C ILE A 141 -5.96 16.07 -6.37
N LYS A 142 -5.71 16.91 -7.37
CA LYS A 142 -6.06 16.62 -8.76
C LYS A 142 -5.38 15.35 -9.28
N ARG A 143 -4.10 15.17 -9.00
CA ARG A 143 -3.36 13.96 -9.40
C ARG A 143 -3.89 12.70 -8.72
N ILE A 144 -4.31 12.79 -7.46
CA ILE A 144 -4.95 11.69 -6.73
C ILE A 144 -6.27 11.30 -7.42
N GLU A 145 -7.12 12.29 -7.75
CA GLU A 145 -8.37 12.05 -8.48
C GLU A 145 -8.11 11.38 -9.84
N GLU A 146 -7.14 11.86 -10.62
CA GLU A 146 -6.76 11.30 -11.92
C GLU A 146 -6.29 9.85 -11.77
N GLN A 147 -5.46 9.53 -10.76
CA GLN A 147 -4.99 8.17 -10.48
C GLN A 147 -6.13 7.25 -10.03
N THR A 148 -7.03 7.74 -9.18
CA THR A 148 -8.21 7.00 -8.72
C THR A 148 -9.14 6.66 -9.89
N HIS A 149 -9.38 7.61 -10.80
CA HIS A 149 -10.14 7.38 -12.04
C HIS A 149 -9.49 6.29 -12.90
N ALA A 150 -8.18 6.38 -13.13
CA ALA A 150 -7.45 5.41 -13.94
C ALA A 150 -7.54 4.00 -13.35
N LEU A 151 -7.37 3.87 -12.03
CA LEU A 151 -7.50 2.59 -11.31
C LEU A 151 -8.90 2.01 -11.41
N ALA A 152 -9.94 2.80 -11.15
CA ALA A 152 -11.33 2.33 -11.18
C ALA A 152 -11.71 1.77 -12.55
N LEU A 153 -11.33 2.47 -13.62
CA LEU A 153 -11.60 2.01 -14.99
C LEU A 153 -10.79 0.78 -15.36
N ALA A 154 -9.50 0.72 -15.00
CA ALA A 154 -8.63 -0.40 -15.30
C ALA A 154 -9.02 -1.69 -14.55
N LEU A 155 -9.53 -1.55 -13.33
CA LEU A 155 -10.08 -2.64 -12.53
C LEU A 155 -11.53 -3.01 -12.91
N ASN A 156 -12.14 -2.31 -13.88
CA ASN A 156 -13.54 -2.49 -14.27
C ASN A 156 -14.50 -2.42 -13.06
N VAL A 157 -14.29 -1.47 -12.17
CA VAL A 157 -15.09 -1.32 -10.95
C VAL A 157 -16.54 -0.98 -11.32
N VAL A 158 -17.47 -1.69 -10.69
CA VAL A 158 -18.90 -1.33 -10.68
C VAL A 158 -19.37 -1.33 -9.22
N GLY A 159 -19.55 -0.16 -8.66
CA GLY A 159 -19.87 0.05 -7.27
C GLY A 159 -18.85 0.93 -6.56
N LEU A 160 -18.58 0.63 -5.30
CA LEU A 160 -17.64 1.36 -4.45
C LEU A 160 -16.22 0.82 -4.61
N MET A 161 -15.26 1.74 -4.54
CA MET A 161 -13.83 1.45 -4.46
C MET A 161 -13.20 2.35 -3.42
N ASN A 162 -12.40 1.79 -2.54
CA ASN A 162 -11.51 2.54 -1.67
C ASN A 162 -10.07 2.38 -2.16
N VAL A 163 -9.31 3.46 -2.13
CA VAL A 163 -7.89 3.46 -2.49
C VAL A 163 -7.10 4.14 -1.39
N GLN A 164 -6.10 3.46 -0.89
CA GLN A 164 -5.15 4.05 0.05
C GLN A 164 -3.91 4.55 -0.68
N PHE A 165 -3.58 5.82 -0.48
CA PHE A 165 -2.37 6.47 -0.98
C PHE A 165 -1.49 6.97 0.15
N ALA A 166 -0.21 7.11 -0.13
CA ALA A 166 0.74 7.83 0.71
C ALA A 166 1.44 8.93 -0.11
N ILE A 167 1.56 10.11 0.45
CA ILE A 167 2.20 11.26 -0.18
C ILE A 167 3.51 11.54 0.55
N LYS A 168 4.61 11.53 -0.19
CA LYS A 168 5.92 11.89 0.33
C LYS A 168 6.69 12.71 -0.69
N ASP A 169 7.19 13.88 -0.30
CA ASP A 169 7.97 14.78 -1.15
C ASP A 169 7.23 15.11 -2.49
N ASP A 170 5.93 15.40 -2.41
CA ASP A 170 5.01 15.63 -3.53
C ASP A 170 4.80 14.43 -4.48
N GLU A 171 5.37 13.27 -4.17
CA GLU A 171 5.14 12.03 -4.90
C GLU A 171 3.99 11.23 -4.28
N ILE A 172 3.16 10.66 -5.16
CA ILE A 172 1.99 9.86 -4.79
C ILE A 172 2.36 8.39 -4.92
N TYR A 173 2.18 7.65 -3.86
CA TYR A 173 2.39 6.20 -3.80
C TYR A 173 1.07 5.48 -3.53
N LEU A 174 0.74 4.54 -4.40
CA LEU A 174 -0.40 3.64 -4.20
C LEU A 174 -0.02 2.57 -3.18
N ILE A 175 -0.82 2.43 -2.13
CA ILE A 175 -0.60 1.46 -1.06
C ILE A 175 -1.51 0.24 -1.23
N GLU A 176 -2.81 0.48 -1.37
CA GLU A 176 -3.83 -0.59 -1.43
C GLU A 176 -5.06 -0.11 -2.20
N VAL A 177 -5.82 -1.06 -2.73
CA VAL A 177 -7.13 -0.85 -3.38
C VAL A 177 -8.11 -1.90 -2.89
#